data_ada18a7cac53aeb1c13735088535fca7
#
_entry.id   ada18a7cac53aeb1c13735088535fca7
#
_cell.length_a   1.000
_cell.length_b   1.000
_cell.length_c   1.000
_cell.angle_alpha   90.00
_cell.angle_beta   90.00
_cell.angle_gamma   90.00
#
_symmetry.space_group_name_H-M   'P 1'
#
loop_
_entity.id
_entity.type
_entity.pdbx_description
1 polymer ?
#
loop_
_entity_poly.entity_id
_entity_poly.type
_entity_poly.pdbx_seq_one_letter_code
_entity_poly.pdbx_strand_id
1 'polypeptide(L)'
;MQDFISPGRIVLVPGDPGYEDELAGFQTGFTQRPDAVFAARSAEDVAAAVAYAGAAGLPVGVQATGHGLPGDSEGGVLITTRRMDSVTVDARARTVRVRAGVTWRQVVEAAAPYGLAPLNGSAPGVGAVAYTLGGGLGILAREFGYAADHVRSLDVVTADGRLRHVTADGAELSDGGELFWGLLGGGANLGVVTELEIGLVPVKRLYGGALAFDGRAVDPVAALRAYEHWTATVPDALTSSFAAVPYPDVPALPPHLRGRYVVSVRVAHTGTAADGERLVAPLRGIGPVLSDSLREMPYAESRTIHSDPDFPHAYHGDSAVLSALDVDAVGELLALTGPGAPSMYVVQVNHLGGALARSRPNSVPHREGRFLVRVLGGVDGPARELLRRALATVEPWTIGRALNFAYGAAGGDGRAADGLYDPGTRKRLAGLKSQYDPANLFRRNYGGVAAVSSRG
;
A
#
# COMPACT_ATOMS: atom_id res chain seq x y z
N MET A 1 31.50 8.60 10.57
CA MET A 1 31.13 8.53 9.14
C MET A 1 32.24 7.92 8.29
N GLN A 2 33.48 8.40 8.36
CA GLN A 2 34.58 7.89 7.50
C GLN A 2 34.78 6.38 7.55
N ASP A 3 34.66 5.75 8.71
CA ASP A 3 34.84 4.29 8.88
C ASP A 3 33.73 3.44 8.23
N PHE A 4 32.62 4.05 7.86
CA PHE A 4 31.48 3.38 7.23
C PHE A 4 31.38 3.65 5.71
N ILE A 5 32.23 4.54 5.18
CA ILE A 5 32.33 4.88 3.77
C ILE A 5 33.44 4.03 3.13
N SER A 6 33.08 2.82 2.67
CA SER A 6 33.98 2.04 1.81
C SER A 6 34.01 2.63 0.39
N PRO A 7 35.12 2.45 -0.36
CA PRO A 7 35.17 2.85 -1.77
C PRO A 7 33.97 2.29 -2.55
N GLY A 8 33.22 3.17 -3.22
CA GLY A 8 32.05 2.82 -4.03
C GLY A 8 30.69 2.95 -3.33
N ARG A 9 30.60 3.17 -2.01
CA ARG A 9 29.34 3.54 -1.35
C ARG A 9 28.97 4.98 -1.65
N ILE A 10 27.67 5.21 -1.87
CA ILE A 10 27.14 6.56 -2.06
C ILE A 10 26.50 7.00 -0.75
N VAL A 11 27.16 7.93 -0.07
CA VAL A 11 26.64 8.59 1.14
C VAL A 11 26.64 10.09 0.87
N LEU A 12 25.49 10.72 1.02
CA LEU A 12 25.28 12.14 0.75
C LEU A 12 24.82 12.84 2.04
N VAL A 13 25.29 14.06 2.22
CA VAL A 13 24.83 14.95 3.31
C VAL A 13 24.19 16.23 2.70
N PRO A 14 23.43 16.99 3.49
CA PRO A 14 22.83 18.24 3.01
C PRO A 14 23.88 19.16 2.35
N GLY A 15 23.59 19.56 1.11
CA GLY A 15 24.49 20.38 0.28
C GLY A 15 25.36 19.60 -0.72
N ASP A 16 25.42 18.28 -0.62
CA ASP A 16 26.10 17.46 -1.62
C ASP A 16 25.32 17.41 -2.94
N PRO A 17 26.02 17.40 -4.10
CA PRO A 17 25.39 17.15 -5.38
C PRO A 17 24.63 15.81 -5.38
N GLY A 18 23.34 15.84 -5.76
CA GLY A 18 22.49 14.67 -5.82
C GLY A 18 21.77 14.32 -4.50
N TYR A 19 21.99 15.06 -3.40
CA TYR A 19 21.28 14.85 -2.15
C TYR A 19 19.75 15.00 -2.33
N GLU A 20 19.29 16.11 -2.92
CA GLU A 20 17.87 16.35 -3.18
C GLU A 20 17.26 15.33 -4.15
N ASP A 21 18.03 14.88 -5.15
CA ASP A 21 17.60 13.85 -6.09
C ASP A 21 17.33 12.51 -5.39
N GLU A 22 18.12 12.18 -4.36
CA GLU A 22 17.90 10.97 -3.56
C GLU A 22 16.66 11.05 -2.67
N LEU A 23 16.30 12.26 -2.20
CA LEU A 23 15.09 12.47 -1.41
C LEU A 23 13.82 12.42 -2.25
N ALA A 24 13.91 12.75 -3.56
CA ALA A 24 12.77 12.82 -4.45
C ALA A 24 11.98 11.48 -4.45
N GLY A 25 10.66 11.58 -4.25
CA GLY A 25 9.74 10.46 -4.21
C GLY A 25 8.43 10.78 -4.91
N PHE A 26 7.54 9.80 -4.99
CA PHE A 26 6.21 9.97 -5.60
C PHE A 26 5.32 10.91 -4.77
N GLN A 27 5.35 10.77 -3.43
CA GLN A 27 4.64 11.64 -2.51
C GLN A 27 5.46 12.92 -2.27
N THR A 28 4.90 14.07 -2.63
CA THR A 28 5.57 15.38 -2.52
C THR A 28 5.01 16.27 -1.41
N GLY A 29 4.01 15.79 -0.66
CA GLY A 29 3.33 16.54 0.39
C GLY A 29 4.03 16.54 1.75
N PHE A 30 5.12 15.77 1.89
CA PHE A 30 5.91 15.66 3.11
C PHE A 30 7.39 15.87 2.82
N THR A 31 8.06 16.55 3.74
CA THR A 31 9.49 16.89 3.61
C THR A 31 10.33 15.91 4.43
N GLN A 32 11.39 15.40 3.83
CA GLN A 32 12.41 14.62 4.52
C GLN A 32 13.72 15.40 4.52
N ARG A 33 14.35 15.58 5.70
CA ARG A 33 15.64 16.27 5.88
C ARG A 33 16.57 15.41 6.75
N PRO A 34 17.07 14.28 6.24
CA PRO A 34 18.00 13.43 6.97
C PRO A 34 19.38 14.10 7.08
N ASP A 35 20.13 13.77 8.16
CA ASP A 35 21.53 14.19 8.31
C ASP A 35 22.44 13.49 7.29
N ALA A 36 22.07 12.28 6.86
CA ALA A 36 22.78 11.52 5.83
C ALA A 36 21.82 10.63 5.04
N VAL A 37 22.09 10.50 3.74
CA VAL A 37 21.43 9.58 2.81
C VAL A 37 22.40 8.50 2.38
N PHE A 38 22.06 7.23 2.61
CA PHE A 38 22.76 6.07 2.08
C PHE A 38 22.01 5.55 0.86
N ALA A 39 22.57 5.76 -0.34
CA ALA A 39 21.99 5.26 -1.58
C ALA A 39 22.45 3.82 -1.82
N ALA A 40 21.74 2.86 -1.22
CA ALA A 40 22.10 1.46 -1.18
C ALA A 40 21.96 0.76 -2.54
N ARG A 41 22.93 -0.09 -2.88
CA ARG A 41 22.96 -0.98 -4.04
C ARG A 41 22.89 -2.45 -3.63
N SER A 42 23.19 -2.75 -2.37
CA SER A 42 23.27 -4.10 -1.85
C SER A 42 22.84 -4.18 -0.38
N ALA A 43 22.68 -5.40 0.14
CA ALA A 43 22.40 -5.64 1.55
C ALA A 43 23.55 -5.18 2.47
N GLU A 44 24.78 -5.24 1.98
CA GLU A 44 25.97 -4.77 2.70
C GLU A 44 25.97 -3.24 2.86
N ASP A 45 25.47 -2.50 1.86
CA ASP A 45 25.30 -1.04 1.98
C ASP A 45 24.24 -0.70 3.03
N VAL A 46 23.13 -1.45 3.03
CA VAL A 46 22.07 -1.32 4.04
C VAL A 46 22.61 -1.65 5.43
N ALA A 47 23.38 -2.74 5.59
CA ALA A 47 23.98 -3.13 6.86
C ALA A 47 24.93 -2.05 7.40
N ALA A 48 25.73 -1.44 6.52
CA ALA A 48 26.62 -0.34 6.91
C ALA A 48 25.86 0.92 7.33
N ALA A 49 24.77 1.26 6.63
CA ALA A 49 23.93 2.38 7.00
C ALA A 49 23.26 2.19 8.36
N VAL A 50 22.76 0.98 8.63
CA VAL A 50 22.16 0.60 9.92
C VAL A 50 23.20 0.63 11.03
N ALA A 51 24.40 0.08 10.80
CA ALA A 51 25.49 0.09 11.77
C ALA A 51 25.97 1.53 12.10
N TYR A 52 26.06 2.38 11.08
CA TYR A 52 26.39 3.80 11.26
C TYR A 52 25.33 4.51 12.12
N ALA A 53 24.06 4.33 11.77
CA ALA A 53 22.93 4.93 12.51
C ALA A 53 22.89 4.44 13.96
N GLY A 54 23.10 3.13 14.19
CA GLY A 54 23.16 2.53 15.53
C GLY A 54 24.29 3.09 16.38
N ALA A 55 25.50 3.20 15.83
CA ALA A 55 26.65 3.78 16.52
C ALA A 55 26.45 5.27 16.87
N ALA A 56 25.72 6.00 16.05
CA ALA A 56 25.42 7.42 16.24
C ALA A 56 24.12 7.70 17.04
N GLY A 57 23.33 6.66 17.38
CA GLY A 57 22.03 6.80 18.04
C GLY A 57 20.96 7.49 17.15
N LEU A 58 21.15 7.47 15.83
CA LEU A 58 20.30 8.18 14.85
C LEU A 58 19.13 7.30 14.40
N PRO A 59 17.92 7.88 14.18
CA PRO A 59 16.80 7.15 13.60
C PRO A 59 17.06 6.81 12.12
N VAL A 60 16.52 5.67 11.68
CA VAL A 60 16.59 5.22 10.30
C VAL A 60 15.21 5.31 9.65
N GLY A 61 15.15 5.96 8.48
CA GLY A 61 14.07 5.88 7.52
C GLY A 61 14.49 5.06 6.29
N VAL A 62 13.53 4.49 5.58
CA VAL A 62 13.77 3.72 4.35
C VAL A 62 12.84 4.20 3.25
N GLN A 63 13.40 4.44 2.06
CA GLN A 63 12.62 4.86 0.90
C GLN A 63 13.02 4.10 -0.36
N ALA A 64 12.04 3.47 -1.02
CA ALA A 64 12.16 2.97 -2.38
C ALA A 64 11.62 4.03 -3.37
N THR A 65 10.32 4.03 -3.63
CA THR A 65 9.65 4.94 -4.57
C THR A 65 9.02 6.17 -3.92
N GLY A 66 8.95 6.20 -2.57
CA GLY A 66 8.38 7.32 -1.83
C GLY A 66 6.85 7.48 -1.94
N HIS A 67 6.09 6.44 -2.27
CA HIS A 67 4.62 6.50 -2.30
C HIS A 67 3.98 6.60 -0.92
N GLY A 68 4.57 5.94 0.08
CA GLY A 68 4.00 5.82 1.41
C GLY A 68 4.84 6.52 2.47
N LEU A 69 4.97 7.85 2.42
CA LEU A 69 5.67 8.60 3.48
C LEU A 69 4.77 8.73 4.71
N PRO A 70 5.29 8.40 5.90
CA PRO A 70 4.52 8.51 7.14
C PRO A 70 4.25 9.95 7.58
N GLY A 71 5.04 10.93 7.10
CA GLY A 71 4.95 12.35 7.41
C GLY A 71 6.27 13.07 7.20
N ASP A 72 6.34 14.32 7.66
CA ASP A 72 7.59 15.09 7.68
C ASP A 72 8.61 14.43 8.62
N SER A 73 9.89 14.52 8.24
CA SER A 73 10.98 13.98 9.07
C SER A 73 12.24 14.82 8.99
N GLU A 74 12.92 15.00 10.13
CA GLU A 74 14.11 15.83 10.26
C GLU A 74 15.22 15.07 11.02
N GLY A 75 16.49 15.21 10.57
CA GLY A 75 17.67 14.51 11.10
C GLY A 75 17.70 13.03 10.77
N GLY A 76 18.63 12.27 11.34
CA GLY A 76 18.78 10.82 11.17
C GLY A 76 19.31 10.36 9.83
N VAL A 77 19.16 9.09 9.54
CA VAL A 77 19.64 8.43 8.33
C VAL A 77 18.48 8.02 7.44
N LEU A 78 18.54 8.36 6.16
CA LEU A 78 17.65 7.80 5.14
C LEU A 78 18.41 6.77 4.31
N ILE A 79 17.88 5.57 4.20
CA ILE A 79 18.37 4.53 3.29
C ILE A 79 17.47 4.53 2.06
N THR A 80 18.03 4.92 0.89
CA THR A 80 17.29 4.81 -0.37
C THR A 80 17.65 3.51 -1.05
N THR A 81 16.64 2.74 -1.46
CA THR A 81 16.81 1.40 -2.03
C THR A 81 16.57 1.36 -3.54
N ARG A 82 16.31 2.49 -4.20
CA ARG A 82 15.93 2.57 -5.62
C ARG A 82 16.91 1.90 -6.59
N ARG A 83 18.19 1.74 -6.19
CA ARG A 83 19.23 1.07 -6.97
C ARG A 83 19.28 -0.45 -6.77
N MET A 84 18.46 -0.97 -5.86
CA MET A 84 18.29 -2.41 -5.63
C MET A 84 17.13 -2.90 -6.49
N ASP A 85 17.27 -2.88 -7.81
CA ASP A 85 16.20 -2.98 -8.81
C ASP A 85 16.15 -4.34 -9.56
N SER A 86 16.84 -5.35 -9.05
CA SER A 86 16.91 -6.68 -9.67
C SER A 86 15.63 -7.48 -9.46
N VAL A 87 15.13 -8.07 -10.55
CA VAL A 87 13.97 -8.98 -10.61
C VAL A 87 14.40 -10.28 -11.26
N THR A 88 14.10 -11.42 -10.62
CA THR A 88 14.40 -12.76 -11.18
C THR A 88 13.18 -13.67 -11.03
N VAL A 89 12.62 -14.13 -12.17
CA VAL A 89 11.45 -15.01 -12.19
C VAL A 89 11.89 -16.47 -12.32
N ASP A 90 11.41 -17.32 -11.42
CA ASP A 90 11.39 -18.78 -11.60
C ASP A 90 10.00 -19.20 -12.06
N ALA A 91 9.83 -19.38 -13.36
CA ALA A 91 8.56 -19.77 -13.96
C ALA A 91 8.11 -21.19 -13.56
N ARG A 92 9.05 -22.10 -13.26
CA ARG A 92 8.73 -23.47 -12.82
C ARG A 92 8.20 -23.49 -11.39
N ALA A 93 8.86 -22.76 -10.50
CA ALA A 93 8.43 -22.60 -9.10
C ALA A 93 7.25 -21.62 -8.97
N ARG A 94 6.97 -20.84 -10.02
CA ARG A 94 6.01 -19.72 -10.02
C ARG A 94 6.34 -18.75 -8.90
N THR A 95 7.60 -18.34 -8.81
CA THR A 95 8.07 -17.34 -7.87
C THR A 95 8.82 -16.22 -8.57
N VAL A 96 8.97 -15.11 -7.89
CA VAL A 96 9.85 -14.03 -8.28
C VAL A 96 10.65 -13.57 -7.07
N ARG A 97 11.95 -13.35 -7.26
CA ARG A 97 12.81 -12.66 -6.31
C ARG A 97 12.89 -11.21 -6.72
N VAL A 98 12.64 -10.32 -5.77
CA VAL A 98 12.62 -8.87 -5.98
C VAL A 98 13.45 -8.19 -4.89
N ARG A 99 14.36 -7.31 -5.32
CA ARG A 99 15.12 -6.46 -4.41
C ARG A 99 14.32 -5.21 -4.01
N ALA A 100 14.76 -4.55 -2.94
CA ALA A 100 13.98 -3.53 -2.23
C ALA A 100 13.59 -2.28 -3.04
N GLY A 101 14.26 -1.99 -4.16
CA GLY A 101 13.95 -0.87 -5.05
C GLY A 101 12.99 -1.20 -6.20
N VAL A 102 12.65 -2.48 -6.38
CA VAL A 102 11.80 -2.95 -7.48
C VAL A 102 10.38 -2.43 -7.37
N THR A 103 9.84 -1.95 -8.50
CA THR A 103 8.44 -1.55 -8.66
C THR A 103 7.58 -2.72 -9.15
N TRP A 104 6.27 -2.66 -8.90
CA TRP A 104 5.34 -3.66 -9.43
C TRP A 104 5.31 -3.70 -10.96
N ARG A 105 5.58 -2.58 -11.64
CA ARG A 105 5.72 -2.54 -13.11
C ARG A 105 6.77 -3.53 -13.60
N GLN A 106 7.96 -3.50 -13.00
CA GLN A 106 9.05 -4.40 -13.36
C GLN A 106 8.68 -5.87 -13.12
N VAL A 107 7.97 -6.17 -12.04
CA VAL A 107 7.52 -7.54 -11.73
C VAL A 107 6.48 -8.03 -12.74
N VAL A 108 5.47 -7.19 -13.05
CA VAL A 108 4.44 -7.50 -14.05
C VAL A 108 5.07 -7.77 -15.41
N GLU A 109 5.99 -6.91 -15.86
CA GLU A 109 6.70 -7.05 -17.14
C GLU A 109 7.56 -8.32 -17.19
N ALA A 110 8.27 -8.64 -16.10
CA ALA A 110 9.10 -9.84 -16.01
C ALA A 110 8.29 -11.15 -15.96
N ALA A 111 7.11 -11.13 -15.33
CA ALA A 111 6.26 -12.33 -15.20
C ALA A 111 5.37 -12.60 -16.42
N ALA A 112 5.00 -11.56 -17.18
CA ALA A 112 4.06 -11.63 -18.29
C ALA A 112 4.45 -12.65 -19.40
N PRO A 113 5.73 -12.79 -19.81
CA PRO A 113 6.13 -13.78 -20.81
C PRO A 113 5.82 -15.23 -20.43
N TYR A 114 5.73 -15.50 -19.13
CA TYR A 114 5.44 -16.83 -18.57
C TYR A 114 3.94 -17.06 -18.34
N GLY A 115 3.08 -16.07 -18.63
CA GLY A 115 1.64 -16.14 -18.32
C GLY A 115 1.34 -16.09 -16.82
N LEU A 116 2.26 -15.53 -16.04
CA LEU A 116 2.17 -15.38 -14.60
C LEU A 116 1.86 -13.91 -14.22
N ALA A 117 1.21 -13.72 -13.09
CA ALA A 117 0.86 -12.43 -12.55
C ALA A 117 1.31 -12.31 -11.08
N PRO A 118 1.86 -11.16 -10.66
CA PRO A 118 2.03 -10.86 -9.24
C PRO A 118 0.71 -10.40 -8.60
N LEU A 119 0.68 -10.28 -7.28
CA LEU A 119 -0.45 -9.74 -6.51
C LEU A 119 -0.27 -8.25 -6.22
N ASN A 120 0.00 -7.48 -7.27
CA ASN A 120 0.21 -6.04 -7.20
C ASN A 120 -1.09 -5.25 -6.96
N GLY A 121 -0.92 -4.04 -6.46
CA GLY A 121 -1.98 -3.02 -6.38
C GLY A 121 -2.29 -2.39 -7.74
N SER A 122 -3.11 -1.33 -7.70
CA SER A 122 -3.56 -0.60 -8.90
C SER A 122 -2.46 0.25 -9.55
N ALA A 123 -1.54 0.82 -8.75
CA ALA A 123 -0.49 1.70 -9.22
C ALA A 123 0.82 0.94 -9.45
N PRO A 124 1.28 0.80 -10.71
CA PRO A 124 2.45 -0.02 -11.05
C PRO A 124 3.78 0.60 -10.60
N GLY A 125 3.82 1.91 -10.30
CA GLY A 125 5.01 2.61 -9.80
C GLY A 125 5.32 2.36 -8.32
N VAL A 126 4.43 1.71 -7.57
CA VAL A 126 4.63 1.40 -6.15
C VAL A 126 5.72 0.35 -5.97
N GLY A 127 6.58 0.53 -4.96
CA GLY A 127 7.63 -0.42 -4.60
C GLY A 127 7.07 -1.74 -4.09
N ALA A 128 7.49 -2.85 -4.70
CA ALA A 128 6.94 -4.18 -4.43
C ALA A 128 7.18 -4.65 -2.99
N VAL A 129 8.38 -4.41 -2.45
CA VAL A 129 8.75 -4.83 -1.09
C VAL A 129 7.96 -4.06 -0.05
N ALA A 130 8.00 -2.72 -0.05
CA ALA A 130 7.31 -1.91 0.96
C ALA A 130 5.77 -2.15 0.96
N TYR A 131 5.16 -2.28 -0.22
CA TYR A 131 3.76 -2.64 -0.38
C TYR A 131 3.43 -4.00 0.28
N THR A 132 4.27 -5.01 0.05
CA THR A 132 4.07 -6.36 0.59
C THR A 132 4.24 -6.40 2.11
N LEU A 133 5.20 -5.66 2.67
CA LEU A 133 5.41 -5.56 4.11
C LEU A 133 4.22 -4.93 4.85
N GLY A 134 3.44 -4.08 4.20
CA GLY A 134 2.18 -3.55 4.75
C GLY A 134 0.96 -4.43 4.52
N GLY A 135 1.14 -5.65 4.01
CA GLY A 135 0.09 -6.59 3.64
C GLY A 135 -0.13 -6.69 2.14
N GLY A 136 -0.37 -5.58 1.46
CA GLY A 136 -0.52 -5.52 0.01
C GLY A 136 -1.90 -5.97 -0.50
N LEU A 137 -2.88 -5.07 -0.49
CA LEU A 137 -4.21 -5.30 -1.06
C LEU A 137 -4.19 -5.13 -2.59
N GLY A 138 -4.23 -6.24 -3.32
CA GLY A 138 -4.11 -6.31 -4.77
C GLY A 138 -5.43 -6.27 -5.54
N ILE A 139 -5.31 -6.13 -6.86
CA ILE A 139 -6.45 -6.13 -7.79
C ILE A 139 -7.10 -7.51 -7.96
N LEU A 140 -6.47 -8.58 -7.49
CA LEU A 140 -6.99 -9.96 -7.47
C LEU A 140 -7.16 -10.49 -6.04
N ALA A 141 -7.24 -9.60 -5.05
CA ALA A 141 -7.10 -9.95 -3.65
C ALA A 141 -8.22 -10.86 -3.10
N ARG A 142 -9.45 -10.75 -3.61
CA ARG A 142 -10.55 -11.62 -3.15
C ARG A 142 -10.32 -13.08 -3.50
N GLU A 143 -9.68 -13.38 -4.63
CA GLU A 143 -9.38 -14.74 -5.04
C GLU A 143 -8.11 -15.29 -4.37
N PHE A 144 -7.06 -14.46 -4.28
CA PHE A 144 -5.74 -14.95 -3.88
C PHE A 144 -5.28 -14.48 -2.49
N GLY A 145 -5.91 -13.47 -1.89
CA GLY A 145 -5.49 -12.89 -0.60
C GLY A 145 -4.55 -11.70 -0.75
N TYR A 146 -3.87 -11.35 0.34
CA TYR A 146 -2.88 -10.29 0.36
C TYR A 146 -1.57 -10.72 -0.31
N ALA A 147 -0.79 -9.78 -0.84
CA ALA A 147 0.55 -10.08 -1.36
C ALA A 147 1.44 -10.74 -0.30
N ALA A 148 1.35 -10.32 0.96
CA ALA A 148 2.05 -10.90 2.10
C ALA A 148 1.75 -12.40 2.31
N ASP A 149 0.57 -12.88 1.89
CA ASP A 149 0.18 -14.29 2.01
C ASP A 149 0.98 -15.22 1.08
N HIS A 150 1.69 -14.65 0.10
CA HIS A 150 2.42 -15.38 -0.92
C HIS A 150 3.95 -15.27 -0.80
N VAL A 151 4.45 -14.54 0.20
CA VAL A 151 5.88 -14.46 0.47
C VAL A 151 6.39 -15.80 0.98
N ARG A 152 7.54 -16.23 0.47
CA ARG A 152 8.22 -17.47 0.85
C ARG A 152 9.41 -17.22 1.75
N SER A 153 10.20 -16.19 1.42
CA SER A 153 11.37 -15.79 2.20
C SER A 153 11.63 -14.30 2.10
N LEU A 154 12.37 -13.78 3.05
CA LEU A 154 12.82 -12.40 3.15
C LEU A 154 14.29 -12.37 3.57
N ASP A 155 15.05 -11.46 2.95
CA ASP A 155 16.36 -11.04 3.45
C ASP A 155 16.20 -9.69 4.15
N VAL A 156 16.57 -9.60 5.43
CA VAL A 156 16.37 -8.42 6.26
C VAL A 156 17.62 -8.06 7.06
N VAL A 157 17.96 -6.77 7.08
CA VAL A 157 18.98 -6.21 7.98
C VAL A 157 18.27 -5.68 9.22
N THR A 158 18.56 -6.28 10.37
CA THR A 158 18.02 -5.87 11.68
C THR A 158 18.89 -4.80 12.35
N ALA A 159 18.44 -4.23 13.47
CA ALA A 159 19.10 -3.07 14.11
C ALA A 159 20.54 -3.33 14.59
N ASP A 160 20.94 -4.59 14.76
CA ASP A 160 22.33 -4.99 15.03
C ASP A 160 23.23 -5.00 13.78
N GLY A 161 22.72 -4.55 12.61
CA GLY A 161 23.44 -4.50 11.35
C GLY A 161 23.62 -5.86 10.66
N ARG A 162 23.01 -6.93 11.17
CA ARG A 162 23.15 -8.27 10.58
C ARG A 162 22.09 -8.54 9.53
N LEU A 163 22.54 -9.10 8.40
CA LEU A 163 21.66 -9.67 7.39
C LEU A 163 21.14 -11.03 7.86
N ARG A 164 19.83 -11.23 7.78
CA ARG A 164 19.14 -12.48 8.14
C ARG A 164 18.28 -12.93 6.97
N HIS A 165 18.33 -14.23 6.68
CA HIS A 165 17.36 -14.88 5.82
C HIS A 165 16.26 -15.49 6.68
N VAL A 166 14.99 -15.14 6.43
CA VAL A 166 13.85 -15.60 7.23
C VAL A 166 12.75 -16.19 6.36
N THR A 167 12.17 -17.29 6.87
CA THR A 167 11.09 -18.05 6.24
C THR A 167 10.00 -18.34 7.28
N ALA A 168 8.83 -18.78 6.82
CA ALA A 168 7.70 -19.06 7.72
C ALA A 168 7.98 -20.21 8.73
N ASP A 169 8.83 -21.17 8.36
CA ASP A 169 9.22 -22.31 9.19
C ASP A 169 10.40 -22.01 10.12
N GLY A 170 11.03 -20.85 9.97
CA GLY A 170 12.13 -20.42 10.82
C GLY A 170 13.41 -21.25 10.69
N ALA A 171 13.59 -21.97 9.57
CA ALA A 171 14.60 -23.01 9.41
C ALA A 171 16.04 -22.60 9.73
N GLU A 172 16.39 -21.31 9.60
CA GLU A 172 17.74 -20.81 9.83
C GLU A 172 17.95 -20.10 11.18
N LEU A 173 16.86 -19.72 11.86
CA LEU A 173 16.89 -19.01 13.16
C LEU A 173 15.85 -19.61 14.08
N SER A 174 16.19 -19.80 15.35
CA SER A 174 15.27 -20.38 16.37
C SER A 174 13.95 -19.61 16.53
N ASP A 175 13.91 -18.35 16.09
CA ASP A 175 12.77 -17.43 16.13
C ASP A 175 12.51 -16.75 14.76
N GLY A 176 13.11 -17.26 13.68
CA GLY A 176 12.98 -16.71 12.31
C GLY A 176 11.55 -16.69 11.83
N GLY A 177 10.72 -17.65 12.21
CA GLY A 177 9.29 -17.68 11.92
C GLY A 177 8.52 -16.52 12.56
N GLU A 178 8.90 -16.08 13.76
CA GLU A 178 8.30 -14.93 14.43
C GLU A 178 8.70 -13.61 13.73
N LEU A 179 9.97 -13.46 13.34
CA LEU A 179 10.42 -12.29 12.59
C LEU A 179 9.77 -12.23 11.21
N PHE A 180 9.66 -13.36 10.51
CA PHE A 180 8.92 -13.47 9.23
C PHE A 180 7.47 -13.03 9.40
N TRP A 181 6.77 -13.54 10.41
CA TRP A 181 5.40 -13.15 10.74
C TRP A 181 5.28 -11.64 10.98
N GLY A 182 6.19 -11.07 11.77
CA GLY A 182 6.15 -9.66 12.16
C GLY A 182 6.46 -8.69 11.01
N LEU A 183 7.34 -9.06 10.08
CA LEU A 183 7.67 -8.24 8.91
C LEU A 183 6.52 -8.16 7.91
N LEU A 184 5.72 -9.22 7.78
CA LEU A 184 4.61 -9.30 6.83
C LEU A 184 3.30 -8.80 7.48
N GLY A 185 3.00 -7.54 7.29
CA GLY A 185 1.88 -6.79 7.89
C GLY A 185 2.35 -5.74 8.89
N GLY A 186 3.51 -5.94 9.58
CA GLY A 186 4.08 -4.98 10.52
C GLY A 186 4.89 -3.85 9.87
N GLY A 187 5.10 -3.90 8.56
CA GLY A 187 5.88 -2.90 7.84
C GLY A 187 7.37 -2.93 8.22
N ALA A 188 8.06 -1.80 8.04
CA ALA A 188 9.51 -1.68 8.23
C ALA A 188 9.93 -1.38 9.70
N ASN A 189 9.16 -1.84 10.70
CA ASN A 189 9.45 -1.56 12.12
C ASN A 189 10.56 -2.44 12.74
N LEU A 190 10.87 -3.59 12.13
CA LEU A 190 11.76 -4.59 12.69
C LEU A 190 13.12 -4.69 11.96
N GLY A 191 13.23 -4.03 10.82
CA GLY A 191 14.44 -4.05 10.00
C GLY A 191 14.22 -3.51 8.60
N VAL A 192 15.27 -3.50 7.80
CA VAL A 192 15.26 -3.10 6.39
C VAL A 192 15.29 -4.36 5.54
N VAL A 193 14.17 -4.69 4.91
CA VAL A 193 14.10 -5.82 3.96
C VAL A 193 14.82 -5.43 2.67
N THR A 194 15.77 -6.24 2.25
CA THR A 194 16.64 -6.02 1.09
C THR A 194 16.22 -6.82 -0.13
N GLU A 195 15.61 -7.99 0.09
CA GLU A 195 15.07 -8.87 -0.96
C GLU A 195 13.89 -9.67 -0.39
N LEU A 196 12.95 -10.05 -1.24
CA LEU A 196 11.93 -11.05 -0.93
C LEU A 196 11.70 -12.00 -2.12
N GLU A 197 11.33 -13.25 -1.78
CA GLU A 197 10.78 -14.20 -2.74
C GLU A 197 9.27 -14.31 -2.53
N ILE A 198 8.50 -14.07 -3.61
CA ILE A 198 7.04 -14.08 -3.57
C ILE A 198 6.46 -14.98 -4.67
N GLY A 199 5.37 -15.68 -4.37
CA GLY A 199 4.61 -16.49 -5.31
C GLY A 199 3.91 -15.66 -6.38
N LEU A 200 3.86 -16.19 -7.59
CA LEU A 200 3.11 -15.69 -8.74
C LEU A 200 1.91 -16.59 -9.02
N VAL A 201 0.83 -16.01 -9.54
CA VAL A 201 -0.40 -16.75 -9.89
C VAL A 201 -0.51 -16.94 -11.41
N PRO A 202 -1.10 -18.04 -11.90
CA PRO A 202 -1.19 -18.36 -13.32
C PRO A 202 -2.35 -17.60 -14.00
N VAL A 203 -2.27 -16.27 -14.02
CA VAL A 203 -3.26 -15.37 -14.62
C VAL A 203 -2.63 -14.62 -15.78
N LYS A 204 -2.81 -15.15 -17.00
CA LYS A 204 -2.32 -14.52 -18.23
C LYS A 204 -3.24 -13.40 -18.71
N ARG A 205 -4.55 -13.57 -18.53
CA ARG A 205 -5.61 -12.64 -18.96
C ARG A 205 -6.64 -12.53 -17.84
N LEU A 206 -7.36 -11.43 -17.85
CA LEU A 206 -8.51 -11.19 -16.98
C LEU A 206 -9.58 -10.39 -17.74
N TYR A 207 -10.82 -10.44 -17.27
CA TYR A 207 -11.85 -9.50 -17.65
C TYR A 207 -11.86 -8.36 -16.63
N GLY A 208 -11.68 -7.11 -17.06
CA GLY A 208 -11.61 -5.99 -16.13
C GLY A 208 -11.73 -4.63 -16.80
N GLY A 209 -11.78 -3.61 -15.99
CA GLY A 209 -11.97 -2.22 -16.38
C GLY A 209 -12.81 -1.46 -15.38
N ALA A 210 -13.37 -0.35 -15.81
CA ALA A 210 -14.23 0.51 -15.02
C ALA A 210 -15.51 0.86 -15.78
N LEU A 211 -16.63 0.84 -15.07
CA LEU A 211 -17.90 1.40 -15.50
C LEU A 211 -18.09 2.72 -14.74
N ALA A 212 -18.21 3.83 -15.45
CA ALA A 212 -18.28 5.17 -14.85
C ALA A 212 -19.60 5.87 -15.15
N PHE A 213 -20.04 6.71 -14.20
CA PHE A 213 -21.26 7.48 -14.24
C PHE A 213 -20.99 8.94 -13.88
N ASP A 214 -21.71 9.87 -14.49
CA ASP A 214 -21.70 11.29 -14.10
C ASP A 214 -22.62 11.47 -12.88
N GLY A 215 -22.09 11.97 -11.76
CA GLY A 215 -22.85 12.25 -10.54
C GLY A 215 -23.96 13.29 -10.69
N ARG A 216 -24.03 13.99 -11.84
CA ARG A 216 -25.16 14.86 -12.19
C ARG A 216 -26.35 14.08 -12.77
N ALA A 217 -26.09 12.90 -13.35
CA ALA A 217 -27.09 12.05 -13.98
C ALA A 217 -27.48 10.85 -13.12
N VAL A 218 -26.57 10.43 -12.25
CA VAL A 218 -26.73 9.28 -11.33
C VAL A 218 -26.41 9.73 -9.92
N ASP A 219 -27.35 9.59 -8.99
CA ASP A 219 -27.09 9.87 -7.58
C ASP A 219 -25.99 8.93 -7.04
N PRO A 220 -24.88 9.48 -6.49
CA PRO A 220 -23.77 8.69 -5.98
C PRO A 220 -24.15 7.70 -4.88
N VAL A 221 -25.12 8.04 -4.03
CA VAL A 221 -25.59 7.16 -2.95
C VAL A 221 -26.43 6.01 -3.51
N ALA A 222 -27.28 6.27 -4.51
CA ALA A 222 -28.02 5.23 -5.22
C ALA A 222 -27.07 4.27 -5.96
N ALA A 223 -26.03 4.80 -6.61
CA ALA A 223 -24.99 3.97 -7.22
C ALA A 223 -24.21 3.11 -6.21
N LEU A 224 -23.88 3.69 -5.06
CA LEU A 224 -23.23 2.96 -3.96
C LEU A 224 -24.12 1.85 -3.40
N ARG A 225 -25.41 2.10 -3.24
CA ARG A 225 -26.41 1.11 -2.79
C ARG A 225 -26.55 -0.05 -3.78
N ALA A 226 -26.59 0.25 -5.07
CA ALA A 226 -26.62 -0.77 -6.12
C ALA A 226 -25.32 -1.60 -6.12
N TYR A 227 -24.17 -0.95 -5.93
CA TYR A 227 -22.87 -1.62 -5.80
C TYR A 227 -22.82 -2.55 -4.57
N GLU A 228 -23.25 -2.06 -3.40
CA GLU A 228 -23.26 -2.84 -2.15
C GLU A 228 -24.10 -4.12 -2.34
N HIS A 229 -25.34 -4.01 -2.81
CA HIS A 229 -26.20 -5.17 -3.08
C HIS A 229 -25.56 -6.13 -4.09
N TRP A 230 -24.95 -5.61 -5.15
CA TRP A 230 -24.28 -6.40 -6.17
C TRP A 230 -23.09 -7.19 -5.60
N THR A 231 -22.32 -6.62 -4.66
CA THR A 231 -21.16 -7.30 -4.06
C THR A 231 -21.55 -8.62 -3.35
N ALA A 232 -22.77 -8.75 -2.87
CA ALA A 232 -23.27 -9.97 -2.25
C ALA A 232 -23.50 -11.12 -3.25
N THR A 233 -23.53 -10.82 -4.56
CA THR A 233 -23.86 -11.79 -5.62
C THR A 233 -22.67 -12.30 -6.40
N VAL A 234 -21.47 -11.71 -6.21
CA VAL A 234 -20.28 -12.00 -7.02
C VAL A 234 -19.36 -13.02 -6.37
N PRO A 235 -18.70 -13.90 -7.18
CA PRO A 235 -17.77 -14.90 -6.68
C PRO A 235 -16.46 -14.27 -6.19
N ASP A 236 -15.66 -15.05 -5.44
CA ASP A 236 -14.33 -14.62 -4.97
C ASP A 236 -13.35 -14.34 -6.13
N ALA A 237 -13.53 -15.00 -7.29
CA ALA A 237 -12.76 -14.74 -8.51
C ALA A 237 -12.94 -13.32 -9.09
N LEU A 238 -13.85 -12.53 -8.50
CA LEU A 238 -14.09 -11.14 -8.86
C LEU A 238 -13.71 -10.22 -7.71
N THR A 239 -12.72 -9.36 -7.95
CA THR A 239 -12.35 -8.25 -7.06
C THR A 239 -12.92 -6.96 -7.63
N SER A 240 -13.49 -6.11 -6.77
CA SER A 240 -14.09 -4.85 -7.20
C SER A 240 -13.86 -3.72 -6.21
N SER A 241 -14.03 -2.49 -6.71
CA SER A 241 -14.09 -1.29 -5.88
C SER A 241 -15.06 -0.27 -6.48
N PHE A 242 -15.70 0.49 -5.61
CA PHE A 242 -16.42 1.71 -5.96
C PHE A 242 -15.50 2.90 -5.73
N ALA A 243 -15.56 3.93 -6.58
CA ALA A 243 -14.82 5.16 -6.36
C ALA A 243 -15.65 6.38 -6.75
N ALA A 244 -15.43 7.49 -6.03
CA ALA A 244 -16.05 8.79 -6.28
C ALA A 244 -14.97 9.87 -6.31
N VAL A 245 -14.88 10.60 -7.43
CA VAL A 245 -13.81 11.57 -7.70
C VAL A 245 -14.41 12.85 -8.29
N PRO A 246 -14.30 14.01 -7.59
CA PRO A 246 -14.62 15.30 -8.15
C PRO A 246 -13.44 15.81 -9.01
N TYR A 247 -13.48 15.54 -10.31
CA TYR A 247 -12.43 15.98 -11.23
C TYR A 247 -12.47 17.50 -11.43
N PRO A 248 -11.34 18.20 -11.28
CA PRO A 248 -11.28 19.64 -11.57
C PRO A 248 -11.43 19.91 -13.08
N ASP A 249 -11.86 21.11 -13.43
CA ASP A 249 -11.91 21.55 -14.83
C ASP A 249 -10.54 22.12 -15.25
N VAL A 250 -9.60 21.22 -15.55
CA VAL A 250 -8.24 21.58 -15.98
C VAL A 250 -7.89 20.93 -17.32
N PRO A 251 -7.16 21.64 -18.22
CA PRO A 251 -6.82 21.15 -19.56
C PRO A 251 -6.05 19.81 -19.58
N ALA A 252 -5.33 19.50 -18.53
CA ALA A 252 -4.55 18.25 -18.41
C ALA A 252 -5.43 16.99 -18.33
N LEU A 253 -6.71 17.14 -17.94
CA LEU A 253 -7.66 16.02 -17.87
C LEU A 253 -8.37 15.76 -19.20
N PRO A 254 -8.76 14.51 -19.50
CA PRO A 254 -9.62 14.19 -20.64
C PRO A 254 -10.92 15.00 -20.62
N PRO A 255 -11.39 15.52 -21.76
CA PRO A 255 -12.57 16.40 -21.81
C PRO A 255 -13.85 15.81 -21.17
N HIS A 256 -14.03 14.50 -21.25
CA HIS A 256 -15.19 13.82 -20.68
C HIS A 256 -15.16 13.70 -19.15
N LEU A 257 -14.02 14.00 -18.49
CA LEU A 257 -13.88 13.97 -17.02
C LEU A 257 -13.90 15.39 -16.40
N ARG A 258 -13.53 16.42 -17.17
CA ARG A 258 -13.34 17.79 -16.65
C ARG A 258 -14.58 18.33 -15.95
N GLY A 259 -14.40 18.87 -14.75
CA GLY A 259 -15.45 19.51 -13.97
C GLY A 259 -16.60 18.57 -13.59
N ARG A 260 -16.38 17.25 -13.62
CA ARG A 260 -17.40 16.25 -13.29
C ARG A 260 -17.13 15.58 -11.96
N TYR A 261 -18.21 15.27 -11.26
CA TYR A 261 -18.15 14.30 -10.17
C TYR A 261 -18.40 12.92 -10.75
N VAL A 262 -17.38 12.10 -10.84
CA VAL A 262 -17.47 10.79 -11.48
C VAL A 262 -17.53 9.71 -10.43
N VAL A 263 -18.55 8.89 -10.50
CA VAL A 263 -18.69 7.65 -9.73
C VAL A 263 -18.32 6.49 -10.64
N SER A 264 -17.51 5.54 -10.15
CA SER A 264 -17.12 4.39 -10.96
C SER A 264 -17.07 3.10 -10.15
N VAL A 265 -17.43 1.99 -10.82
CA VAL A 265 -17.19 0.63 -10.31
C VAL A 265 -16.09 0.00 -11.14
N ARG A 266 -15.03 -0.42 -10.46
CA ARG A 266 -13.85 -1.06 -11.05
C ARG A 266 -13.91 -2.55 -10.77
N VAL A 267 -13.57 -3.36 -11.76
CA VAL A 267 -13.70 -4.81 -11.71
C VAL A 267 -12.44 -5.47 -12.26
N ALA A 268 -12.00 -6.54 -11.61
CA ALA A 268 -11.03 -7.51 -12.10
C ALA A 268 -11.56 -8.92 -11.84
N HIS A 269 -11.76 -9.70 -12.90
CA HIS A 269 -12.30 -11.06 -12.84
C HIS A 269 -11.39 -12.02 -13.61
N THR A 270 -10.98 -13.10 -12.98
CA THR A 270 -10.06 -14.09 -13.54
C THR A 270 -10.73 -15.18 -14.35
N GLY A 271 -12.08 -15.24 -14.34
CA GLY A 271 -12.86 -16.14 -15.17
C GLY A 271 -12.96 -15.72 -16.63
N THR A 272 -13.89 -16.32 -17.38
CA THR A 272 -14.11 -16.02 -18.78
C THR A 272 -14.69 -14.62 -18.99
N ALA A 273 -14.46 -14.05 -20.18
CA ALA A 273 -15.07 -12.77 -20.57
C ALA A 273 -16.60 -12.83 -20.52
N ALA A 274 -17.19 -13.96 -20.97
CA ALA A 274 -18.65 -14.16 -20.96
C ALA A 274 -19.22 -14.16 -19.51
N ASP A 275 -18.50 -14.77 -18.57
CA ASP A 275 -18.87 -14.73 -17.16
C ASP A 275 -18.73 -13.31 -16.59
N GLY A 276 -17.64 -12.61 -16.94
CA GLY A 276 -17.43 -11.22 -16.57
C GLY A 276 -18.56 -10.31 -17.03
N GLU A 277 -18.94 -10.39 -18.32
CA GLU A 277 -20.07 -9.65 -18.88
C GLU A 277 -21.40 -9.92 -18.14
N ARG A 278 -21.68 -11.18 -17.84
CA ARG A 278 -22.88 -11.55 -17.09
C ARG A 278 -22.88 -11.00 -15.67
N LEU A 279 -21.73 -11.05 -14.99
CA LEU A 279 -21.59 -10.56 -13.62
C LEU A 279 -21.74 -9.04 -13.53
N VAL A 280 -21.24 -8.28 -14.51
CA VAL A 280 -21.33 -6.80 -14.50
C VAL A 280 -22.62 -6.25 -15.11
N ALA A 281 -23.42 -7.06 -15.82
CA ALA A 281 -24.67 -6.63 -16.44
C ALA A 281 -25.62 -5.83 -15.51
N PRO A 282 -25.83 -6.22 -14.23
CA PRO A 282 -26.66 -5.47 -13.29
C PRO A 282 -26.16 -4.04 -13.04
N LEU A 283 -24.83 -3.82 -13.06
CA LEU A 283 -24.25 -2.50 -12.83
C LEU A 283 -24.53 -1.52 -13.95
N ARG A 284 -24.70 -1.98 -15.19
CA ARG A 284 -25.10 -1.11 -16.33
C ARG A 284 -26.52 -0.57 -16.19
N GLY A 285 -27.35 -1.20 -15.33
CA GLY A 285 -28.68 -0.73 -15.00
C GLY A 285 -28.74 0.39 -13.95
N ILE A 286 -27.60 0.81 -13.38
CA ILE A 286 -27.54 1.88 -12.37
C ILE A 286 -28.02 3.22 -12.98
N GLY A 287 -27.68 3.50 -14.23
CA GLY A 287 -28.09 4.73 -14.92
C GLY A 287 -27.32 4.98 -16.22
N PRO A 288 -27.41 6.19 -16.77
CA PRO A 288 -26.68 6.56 -17.98
C PRO A 288 -25.16 6.42 -17.79
N VAL A 289 -24.54 5.55 -18.59
CA VAL A 289 -23.11 5.25 -18.54
C VAL A 289 -22.32 6.40 -19.17
N LEU A 290 -21.37 6.97 -18.43
CA LEU A 290 -20.44 7.97 -18.94
C LEU A 290 -19.31 7.33 -19.76
N SER A 291 -18.75 6.22 -19.25
CA SER A 291 -17.77 5.41 -19.95
C SER A 291 -17.78 3.96 -19.46
N ASP A 292 -17.52 3.03 -20.39
CA ASP A 292 -17.37 1.61 -20.12
C ASP A 292 -16.05 1.14 -20.76
N SER A 293 -15.09 0.77 -19.92
CA SER A 293 -13.78 0.23 -20.33
C SER A 293 -13.63 -1.27 -20.04
N LEU A 294 -14.71 -1.92 -19.61
CA LEU A 294 -14.72 -3.34 -19.27
C LEU A 294 -14.45 -4.19 -20.52
N ARG A 295 -13.45 -5.05 -20.42
CA ARG A 295 -13.03 -5.93 -21.52
C ARG A 295 -12.14 -7.05 -21.02
N GLU A 296 -11.99 -8.07 -21.84
CA GLU A 296 -10.89 -9.02 -21.65
C GLU A 296 -9.56 -8.34 -22.02
N MET A 297 -8.54 -8.50 -21.16
CA MET A 297 -7.23 -7.90 -21.36
C MET A 297 -6.10 -8.82 -20.89
N PRO A 298 -4.88 -8.70 -21.45
CA PRO A 298 -3.69 -9.28 -20.83
C PRO A 298 -3.49 -8.71 -19.42
N TYR A 299 -2.98 -9.52 -18.48
CA TYR A 299 -2.73 -9.03 -17.13
C TYR A 299 -1.78 -7.83 -17.10
N ALA A 300 -0.83 -7.75 -18.01
CA ALA A 300 0.09 -6.61 -18.14
C ALA A 300 -0.60 -5.26 -18.36
N GLU A 301 -1.87 -5.26 -18.83
CA GLU A 301 -2.68 -4.05 -19.01
C GLU A 301 -3.55 -3.72 -17.79
N SER A 302 -3.50 -4.51 -16.72
CA SER A 302 -4.36 -4.39 -15.54
C SER A 302 -4.31 -3.01 -14.86
N ARG A 303 -3.23 -2.24 -15.05
CA ARG A 303 -3.12 -0.85 -14.60
C ARG A 303 -4.25 0.05 -15.15
N THR A 304 -4.82 -0.30 -16.30
CA THR A 304 -5.90 0.47 -16.94
C THR A 304 -7.26 0.33 -16.23
N ILE A 305 -7.41 -0.62 -15.30
CA ILE A 305 -8.62 -0.80 -14.49
C ILE A 305 -8.85 0.40 -13.58
N HIS A 306 -7.79 0.90 -12.94
CA HIS A 306 -7.85 2.03 -12.02
C HIS A 306 -7.40 3.34 -12.67
N SER A 307 -6.42 3.27 -13.58
CA SER A 307 -5.81 4.43 -14.25
C SER A 307 -5.31 5.48 -13.24
N ASP A 308 -4.66 5.00 -12.16
CA ASP A 308 -4.09 5.88 -11.13
C ASP A 308 -3.03 6.81 -11.76
N PRO A 309 -2.86 8.05 -11.25
CA PRO A 309 -1.80 8.95 -11.70
C PRO A 309 -0.41 8.30 -11.60
N ASP A 310 0.44 8.57 -12.59
CA ASP A 310 1.82 8.05 -12.63
C ASP A 310 2.89 9.17 -12.45
N PHE A 311 2.47 10.35 -12.03
CA PHE A 311 3.32 11.50 -11.74
C PHE A 311 3.33 11.85 -10.25
N PRO A 312 4.47 12.33 -9.70
CA PRO A 312 4.57 12.75 -8.31
C PRO A 312 3.59 13.88 -7.97
N HIS A 313 2.93 13.77 -6.83
CA HIS A 313 2.01 14.79 -6.32
C HIS A 313 1.86 14.71 -4.80
N ALA A 314 1.31 15.78 -4.21
CA ALA A 314 1.05 15.88 -2.79
C ALA A 314 -0.32 15.29 -2.45
N TYR A 315 -0.40 14.43 -1.44
CA TYR A 315 -1.63 13.90 -0.88
C TYR A 315 -1.48 13.51 0.58
N HIS A 316 -2.57 13.52 1.30
CA HIS A 316 -2.74 12.90 2.61
C HIS A 316 -3.88 11.88 2.49
N GLY A 317 -3.84 10.84 3.28
CA GLY A 317 -4.91 9.85 3.19
C GLY A 317 -4.96 8.92 4.38
N ASP A 318 -6.15 8.39 4.62
CA ASP A 318 -6.40 7.41 5.64
C ASP A 318 -7.51 6.44 5.22
N SER A 319 -7.76 5.44 6.06
CA SER A 319 -8.68 4.36 5.74
C SER A 319 -9.43 3.84 6.96
N ALA A 320 -10.57 3.22 6.70
CA ALA A 320 -11.35 2.44 7.67
C ALA A 320 -11.67 1.07 7.08
N VAL A 321 -11.28 0.00 7.79
CA VAL A 321 -11.71 -1.36 7.51
C VAL A 321 -13.05 -1.57 8.20
N LEU A 322 -14.07 -1.93 7.42
CA LEU A 322 -15.44 -1.99 7.91
C LEU A 322 -15.93 -3.45 8.04
N SER A 323 -16.65 -3.73 9.12
CA SER A 323 -17.38 -5.00 9.32
C SER A 323 -18.61 -5.12 8.40
N ALA A 324 -19.21 -4.00 8.01
CA ALA A 324 -20.30 -3.88 7.07
C ALA A 324 -20.27 -2.53 6.36
N LEU A 325 -20.85 -2.43 5.17
CA LEU A 325 -21.00 -1.15 4.47
C LEU A 325 -22.38 -0.57 4.78
N ASP A 326 -22.42 0.44 5.63
CA ASP A 326 -23.61 1.26 5.79
C ASP A 326 -23.63 2.33 4.70
N VAL A 327 -24.61 2.21 3.80
CA VAL A 327 -24.68 3.06 2.61
C VAL A 327 -25.00 4.51 2.96
N ASP A 328 -25.78 4.73 4.02
CA ASP A 328 -26.18 6.10 4.40
C ASP A 328 -24.99 6.81 5.07
N ALA A 329 -24.23 6.13 5.93
CA ALA A 329 -23.01 6.65 6.53
C ALA A 329 -21.92 6.97 5.49
N VAL A 330 -21.69 6.09 4.51
CA VAL A 330 -20.78 6.38 3.40
C VAL A 330 -21.36 7.47 2.49
N GLY A 331 -22.68 7.60 2.36
CA GLY A 331 -23.36 8.70 1.70
C GLY A 331 -23.05 10.06 2.32
N GLU A 332 -23.05 10.15 3.66
CA GLU A 332 -22.59 11.35 4.38
C GLU A 332 -21.11 11.66 4.13
N LEU A 333 -20.25 10.62 4.11
CA LEU A 333 -18.85 10.77 3.75
C LEU A 333 -18.71 11.35 2.33
N LEU A 334 -19.44 10.82 1.35
CA LEU A 334 -19.45 11.31 -0.04
C LEU A 334 -19.95 12.76 -0.14
N ALA A 335 -20.94 13.15 0.67
CA ALA A 335 -21.44 14.53 0.72
C ALA A 335 -20.36 15.50 1.26
N LEU A 336 -19.61 15.11 2.28
CA LEU A 336 -18.52 15.90 2.84
C LEU A 336 -17.34 16.07 1.87
N THR A 337 -17.05 15.05 1.06
CA THR A 337 -15.86 14.96 0.19
C THR A 337 -16.16 15.21 -1.29
N GLY A 338 -17.43 15.49 -1.62
CA GLY A 338 -17.92 15.69 -2.98
C GLY A 338 -17.60 17.07 -3.58
N PRO A 339 -18.32 17.48 -4.63
CA PRO A 339 -18.02 18.70 -5.38
C PRO A 339 -18.02 20.01 -4.58
N GLY A 340 -18.70 20.05 -3.43
CA GLY A 340 -18.74 21.20 -2.52
C GLY A 340 -17.56 21.28 -1.54
N ALA A 341 -16.68 20.30 -1.53
CA ALA A 341 -15.53 20.26 -0.64
C ALA A 341 -14.48 21.33 -1.02
N PRO A 342 -13.70 21.88 -0.05
CA PRO A 342 -12.73 22.93 -0.31
C PRO A 342 -11.52 22.48 -1.13
N SER A 343 -11.28 21.18 -1.24
CA SER A 343 -10.23 20.57 -2.05
C SER A 343 -10.74 19.26 -2.67
N MET A 344 -9.99 18.73 -3.64
CA MET A 344 -10.32 17.43 -4.24
C MET A 344 -10.07 16.29 -3.26
N TYR A 345 -11.07 15.41 -3.09
CA TYR A 345 -10.95 14.15 -2.38
C TYR A 345 -11.24 12.98 -3.31
N VAL A 346 -10.47 11.93 -3.19
CA VAL A 346 -10.73 10.64 -3.85
C VAL A 346 -11.24 9.68 -2.79
N VAL A 347 -12.48 9.25 -2.91
CA VAL A 347 -13.06 8.21 -2.06
C VAL A 347 -13.04 6.89 -2.82
N GLN A 348 -12.60 5.83 -2.14
CA GLN A 348 -12.66 4.49 -2.70
C GLN A 348 -13.17 3.51 -1.64
N VAL A 349 -14.10 2.63 -2.06
CA VAL A 349 -14.63 1.52 -1.26
C VAL A 349 -14.21 0.22 -1.93
N ASN A 350 -13.32 -0.53 -1.29
CA ASN A 350 -12.87 -1.83 -1.79
C ASN A 350 -13.74 -2.94 -1.18
N HIS A 351 -14.23 -3.87 -2.00
CA HIS A 351 -14.88 -5.09 -1.56
C HIS A 351 -13.82 -6.09 -1.10
N LEU A 352 -13.86 -6.47 0.17
CA LEU A 352 -12.97 -7.45 0.80
C LEU A 352 -13.61 -8.86 0.85
N GLY A 353 -13.20 -9.69 1.81
CA GLY A 353 -13.68 -11.07 1.96
C GLY A 353 -12.95 -12.05 1.03
N GLY A 354 -13.56 -13.20 0.74
CA GLY A 354 -12.91 -14.24 -0.04
C GLY A 354 -11.62 -14.76 0.60
N ALA A 355 -10.53 -14.86 -0.17
CA ALA A 355 -9.23 -15.29 0.33
C ALA A 355 -8.59 -14.33 1.34
N LEU A 356 -8.95 -13.04 1.32
CA LEU A 356 -8.47 -12.06 2.30
C LEU A 356 -8.87 -12.42 3.74
N ALA A 357 -10.02 -13.07 3.94
CA ALA A 357 -10.53 -13.48 5.24
C ALA A 357 -9.81 -14.70 5.83
N ARG A 358 -8.95 -15.38 5.06
CA ARG A 358 -8.24 -16.58 5.52
C ARG A 358 -7.09 -16.21 6.44
N SER A 359 -6.97 -16.90 7.58
CA SER A 359 -5.80 -16.77 8.45
C SER A 359 -4.53 -17.24 7.73
N ARG A 360 -3.44 -16.52 7.91
CA ARG A 360 -2.12 -16.80 7.32
C ARG A 360 -1.02 -16.52 8.35
N PRO A 361 0.18 -17.12 8.19
CA PRO A 361 1.29 -16.91 9.12
C PRO A 361 1.97 -15.54 8.91
N ASN A 362 1.19 -14.47 9.06
CA ASN A 362 1.65 -13.09 8.98
C ASN A 362 0.79 -12.19 9.88
N SER A 363 1.23 -10.95 10.10
CA SER A 363 0.62 -10.00 11.02
C SER A 363 -0.39 -9.06 10.34
N VAL A 364 -0.84 -9.36 9.13
CA VAL A 364 -1.88 -8.56 8.44
C VAL A 364 -3.19 -8.62 9.25
N PRO A 365 -3.65 -7.48 9.78
CA PRO A 365 -4.78 -7.42 10.69
C PRO A 365 -6.13 -7.33 9.96
N HIS A 366 -7.22 -7.36 10.73
CA HIS A 366 -8.60 -7.02 10.30
C HIS A 366 -9.10 -7.84 9.10
N ARG A 367 -8.73 -9.13 9.05
CA ARG A 367 -9.11 -10.03 7.95
C ARG A 367 -10.60 -10.33 7.87
N GLU A 368 -11.34 -10.13 8.96
CA GLU A 368 -12.80 -10.23 9.05
C GLU A 368 -13.52 -9.03 8.38
N GLY A 369 -12.79 -8.00 7.98
CA GLY A 369 -13.33 -6.85 7.26
C GLY A 369 -14.02 -7.24 5.96
N ARG A 370 -15.17 -6.63 5.71
CA ARG A 370 -15.95 -6.85 4.48
C ARG A 370 -15.72 -5.76 3.44
N PHE A 371 -15.40 -4.55 3.88
CA PHE A 371 -15.09 -3.43 3.02
C PHE A 371 -13.92 -2.62 3.59
N LEU A 372 -13.24 -1.92 2.71
CA LEU A 372 -12.23 -0.92 3.07
C LEU A 372 -12.61 0.40 2.42
N VAL A 373 -12.94 1.39 3.22
CA VAL A 373 -13.08 2.78 2.78
C VAL A 373 -11.74 3.47 2.92
N ARG A 374 -11.30 4.13 1.88
CA ARG A 374 -10.11 5.00 1.90
C ARG A 374 -10.43 6.35 1.30
N VAL A 375 -9.85 7.38 1.89
CA VAL A 375 -10.03 8.77 1.47
C VAL A 375 -8.64 9.37 1.26
N LEU A 376 -8.42 9.97 0.10
CA LEU A 376 -7.23 10.75 -0.24
C LEU A 376 -7.65 12.19 -0.44
N GLY A 377 -6.86 13.14 0.06
CA GLY A 377 -7.14 14.57 -0.06
C GLY A 377 -5.87 15.41 0.03
N GLY A 378 -6.04 16.72 0.15
CA GLY A 378 -4.95 17.67 0.32
C GLY A 378 -4.15 17.48 1.61
N VAL A 379 -2.96 18.07 1.67
CA VAL A 379 -2.02 17.93 2.81
C VAL A 379 -2.16 19.04 3.86
N ASP A 380 -2.92 20.10 3.59
CA ASP A 380 -3.14 21.19 4.54
C ASP A 380 -4.01 20.81 5.72
N GLY A 381 -3.99 21.62 6.80
CA GLY A 381 -4.74 21.36 8.02
C GLY A 381 -6.25 21.21 7.80
N PRO A 382 -6.91 22.14 7.10
CA PRO A 382 -8.34 22.02 6.77
C PRO A 382 -8.69 20.74 5.99
N ALA A 383 -7.87 20.34 5.02
CA ALA A 383 -8.09 19.13 4.25
C ALA A 383 -7.96 17.88 5.14
N ARG A 384 -6.96 17.81 6.01
CA ARG A 384 -6.78 16.70 6.97
C ARG A 384 -7.95 16.62 7.96
N GLU A 385 -8.42 17.76 8.47
CA GLU A 385 -9.57 17.80 9.40
C GLU A 385 -10.85 17.32 8.71
N LEU A 386 -11.10 17.73 7.46
CA LEU A 386 -12.26 17.25 6.72
C LEU A 386 -12.19 15.75 6.45
N LEU A 387 -11.02 15.22 6.09
CA LEU A 387 -10.80 13.78 5.91
C LEU A 387 -11.10 13.02 7.21
N ARG A 388 -10.61 13.51 8.36
CA ARG A 388 -10.89 12.92 9.67
C ARG A 388 -12.38 12.90 9.98
N ARG A 389 -13.09 14.00 9.73
CA ARG A 389 -14.55 14.10 9.90
C ARG A 389 -15.29 13.16 8.96
N ALA A 390 -14.84 13.06 7.71
CA ALA A 390 -15.44 12.16 6.72
C ALA A 390 -15.30 10.68 7.15
N LEU A 391 -14.14 10.25 7.62
CA LEU A 391 -13.98 8.89 8.14
C LEU A 391 -14.73 8.63 9.45
N ALA A 392 -15.02 9.67 10.26
CA ALA A 392 -15.80 9.53 11.47
C ALA A 392 -17.27 9.12 11.20
N THR A 393 -17.83 9.39 10.02
CA THR A 393 -19.18 8.94 9.66
C THR A 393 -19.31 7.42 9.66
N VAL A 394 -18.24 6.69 9.34
CA VAL A 394 -18.22 5.22 9.28
C VAL A 394 -17.65 4.55 10.54
N GLU A 395 -17.34 5.34 11.59
CA GLU A 395 -16.77 4.84 12.87
C GLU A 395 -17.55 3.67 13.49
N PRO A 396 -18.90 3.65 13.53
CA PRO A 396 -19.65 2.54 14.13
C PRO A 396 -19.41 1.17 13.52
N TRP A 397 -18.99 1.11 12.27
CA TRP A 397 -18.68 -0.12 11.54
C TRP A 397 -17.17 -0.38 11.40
N THR A 398 -16.34 0.56 11.86
CA THR A 398 -14.88 0.48 11.73
C THR A 398 -14.29 -0.51 12.72
N ILE A 399 -13.57 -1.52 12.22
CA ILE A 399 -12.83 -2.50 13.02
C ILE A 399 -11.33 -2.22 13.05
N GLY A 400 -10.85 -1.31 12.22
CA GLY A 400 -9.46 -0.89 12.18
C GLY A 400 -9.11 -0.11 10.91
N ARG A 401 -7.79 0.02 10.68
CA ARG A 401 -7.21 0.76 9.55
C ARG A 401 -6.21 -0.11 8.80
N ALA A 402 -5.96 0.20 7.53
CA ALA A 402 -5.01 -0.52 6.71
C ALA A 402 -3.69 0.26 6.58
N LEU A 403 -2.57 -0.35 6.99
CA LEU A 403 -1.24 0.28 7.02
C LEU A 403 -0.85 0.91 5.68
N ASN A 404 -1.10 0.23 4.57
CA ASN A 404 -0.75 0.71 3.22
C ASN A 404 -1.54 1.95 2.76
N PHE A 405 -2.54 2.38 3.53
CA PHE A 405 -3.40 3.52 3.18
C PHE A 405 -3.46 4.58 4.28
N ALA A 406 -2.46 4.60 5.19
CA ALA A 406 -2.32 5.56 6.27
C ALA A 406 -1.25 6.62 5.92
N TYR A 407 -1.44 7.38 4.84
CA TYR A 407 -0.46 8.33 4.33
C TYR A 407 -0.39 9.60 5.18
N GLY A 408 0.82 9.95 5.67
CA GLY A 408 1.02 11.15 6.48
C GLY A 408 0.49 11.04 7.91
N ALA A 409 0.16 9.83 8.38
CA ALA A 409 -0.43 9.61 9.69
C ALA A 409 0.54 9.90 10.86
N ALA A 410 1.86 9.87 10.65
CA ALA A 410 2.85 10.13 11.69
C ALA A 410 2.99 11.63 12.08
N GLY A 411 2.28 12.51 11.40
CA GLY A 411 2.44 13.95 11.54
C GLY A 411 1.57 14.60 12.62
N GLY A 412 1.69 14.25 13.91
CA GLY A 412 1.39 15.26 14.90
C GLY A 412 0.45 14.97 16.08
N ASP A 413 -0.39 13.93 16.07
CA ASP A 413 -1.34 13.72 17.18
C ASP A 413 -1.12 12.45 18.03
N GLY A 414 -0.05 11.73 17.80
CA GLY A 414 0.27 10.50 18.52
C GLY A 414 -0.63 9.30 18.19
N ARG A 415 -1.62 9.48 17.32
CA ARG A 415 -2.61 8.45 16.95
C ARG A 415 -2.26 7.67 15.67
N ALA A 416 -1.09 7.91 15.09
CA ALA A 416 -0.66 7.30 13.84
C ALA A 416 -0.86 5.78 13.79
N ALA A 417 -0.73 5.14 14.95
CA ALA A 417 -0.82 3.69 15.12
C ALA A 417 -2.18 3.16 15.57
N ASP A 418 -3.07 4.04 15.97
CA ASP A 418 -4.37 3.62 16.50
C ASP A 418 -5.17 2.92 15.39
N GLY A 419 -5.74 1.76 15.73
CA GLY A 419 -6.52 0.95 14.81
C GLY A 419 -5.72 0.22 13.71
N LEU A 420 -4.39 0.39 13.61
CA LEU A 420 -3.59 -0.39 12.64
C LEU A 420 -3.51 -1.86 13.00
N TYR A 421 -3.54 -2.20 14.28
CA TYR A 421 -3.45 -3.58 14.77
C TYR A 421 -4.43 -3.81 15.92
N ASP A 422 -4.96 -5.02 16.01
CA ASP A 422 -5.65 -5.47 17.22
C ASP A 422 -4.66 -5.55 18.41
N PRO A 423 -5.16 -5.56 19.67
CA PRO A 423 -4.31 -5.54 20.86
C PRO A 423 -3.33 -6.73 20.94
N GLY A 424 -3.74 -7.91 20.46
CA GLY A 424 -2.90 -9.13 20.47
C GLY A 424 -1.73 -9.01 19.50
N THR A 425 -2.02 -8.65 18.26
CA THR A 425 -1.03 -8.40 17.20
C THR A 425 -0.06 -7.29 17.62
N ARG A 426 -0.58 -6.17 18.15
CA ARG A 426 0.24 -5.06 18.64
C ARG A 426 1.20 -5.50 19.74
N LYS A 427 0.74 -6.27 20.73
CA LYS A 427 1.57 -6.81 21.81
C LYS A 427 2.69 -7.71 21.29
N ARG A 428 2.36 -8.61 20.34
CA ARG A 428 3.35 -9.53 19.74
C ARG A 428 4.40 -8.77 18.92
N LEU A 429 3.98 -7.81 18.09
CA LEU A 429 4.90 -6.93 17.36
C LEU A 429 5.80 -6.11 18.29
N ALA A 430 5.28 -5.61 19.43
CA ALA A 430 6.08 -4.89 20.43
C ALA A 430 7.13 -5.80 21.09
N GLY A 431 6.80 -7.07 21.32
CA GLY A 431 7.78 -8.09 21.78
C GLY A 431 8.92 -8.27 20.78
N LEU A 432 8.60 -8.45 19.50
CA LEU A 432 9.59 -8.54 18.43
C LEU A 432 10.43 -7.26 18.30
N LYS A 433 9.80 -6.10 18.43
CA LYS A 433 10.50 -4.81 18.42
C LYS A 433 11.53 -4.72 19.55
N SER A 434 11.16 -5.14 20.76
CA SER A 434 12.09 -5.17 21.91
C SER A 434 13.26 -6.11 21.70
N GLN A 435 13.08 -7.18 20.92
CA GLN A 435 14.10 -8.17 20.62
C GLN A 435 15.03 -7.74 19.49
N TYR A 436 14.47 -7.27 18.37
CA TYR A 436 15.22 -6.98 17.14
C TYR A 436 15.65 -5.52 16.98
N ASP A 437 15.01 -4.59 17.69
CA ASP A 437 15.34 -3.17 17.69
C ASP A 437 15.10 -2.51 19.06
N PRO A 438 15.79 -2.95 20.12
CA PRO A 438 15.60 -2.43 21.48
C PRO A 438 15.91 -0.94 21.62
N ALA A 439 16.78 -0.39 20.76
CA ALA A 439 17.13 1.03 20.72
C ALA A 439 16.11 1.87 19.92
N ASN A 440 15.08 1.23 19.36
CA ASN A 440 14.09 1.88 18.51
C ASN A 440 14.72 2.68 17.36
N LEU A 441 15.67 2.07 16.66
CA LEU A 441 16.37 2.66 15.52
C LEU A 441 15.41 2.94 14.37
N PHE A 442 14.50 1.98 14.05
CA PHE A 442 13.51 2.07 13.00
C PHE A 442 12.21 2.76 13.47
N ARG A 443 12.33 3.96 14.09
CA ARG A 443 11.18 4.73 14.60
C ARG A 443 10.55 5.69 13.59
N ARG A 444 11.13 5.82 12.38
CA ARG A 444 10.65 6.71 11.31
C ARG A 444 9.71 6.01 10.33
N ASN A 445 8.95 5.06 10.83
CA ASN A 445 7.90 4.38 10.09
C ASN A 445 6.53 4.75 10.66
N TYR A 446 5.48 4.11 10.23
CA TYR A 446 4.11 4.31 10.75
C TYR A 446 3.95 3.97 12.24
N GLY A 447 4.93 4.20 13.00
CA GLY A 447 5.11 4.45 14.42
C GLY A 447 4.24 3.71 15.46
N GLY A 448 3.70 2.56 15.13
CA GLY A 448 2.73 1.93 15.99
C GLY A 448 3.25 0.89 16.97
N VAL A 449 4.51 0.53 16.84
CA VAL A 449 5.10 -0.52 17.66
C VAL A 449 6.26 0.08 18.45
N ALA A 450 5.95 0.72 19.58
CA ALA A 450 6.97 1.09 20.54
C ALA A 450 7.47 -0.18 21.26
N ALA A 451 8.79 -0.27 21.53
CA ALA A 451 9.33 -1.28 22.41
C ALA A 451 8.63 -1.17 23.79
N VAL A 452 8.28 -2.29 24.38
CA VAL A 452 7.78 -2.32 25.76
C VAL A 452 8.90 -1.80 26.65
N SER A 453 8.71 -0.62 27.26
CA SER A 453 9.70 -0.06 28.19
C SER A 453 9.84 -1.03 29.36
N SER A 454 11.04 -1.58 29.55
CA SER A 454 11.41 -2.42 30.69
C SER A 454 11.64 -1.59 31.98
N ARG A 455 10.84 -0.54 32.20
CA ARG A 455 10.79 0.16 33.47
C ARG A 455 9.66 -0.45 34.30
N GLY A 456 10.01 -1.49 35.04
CA GLY A 456 9.31 -2.04 36.17
C GLY A 456 10.28 -2.05 37.36
#